data_15595e88d3abf1a6403d110c448d05dc
#
_entry.id   15595e88d3abf1a6403d110c448d05dc
#
_cell.length_a   1.000
_cell.length_b   1.000
_cell.length_c   1.000
_cell.angle_alpha   90.00
_cell.angle_beta   90.00
_cell.angle_gamma   90.00
#
_symmetry.space_group_name_H-M   'P 1'
#
loop_
_entity.id
_entity.type
_entity.pdbx_description
1 polymer ?
#
loop_
_entity_poly.entity_id
_entity_poly.type
_entity_poly.pdbx_seq_one_letter_code
_entity_poly.pdbx_strand_id
1 'polypeptide(L)'
;AFFFSVLMIVGARSLKGGGRYLTIGMVLAIIGVALNVVAIGQDSIVFQGASILSIFAFLLVSISYTMKQVAFGTEINANRIVGAVCVYLLLGVIWALAYAFVDLVAPSSFAGIEHDADAGWGAGWFYYSFVTLTTLGYGDILPLSATARSLAYLQAIVGQFYIAVLVAGLVSAYISEKQNL
;
A
#
# COMPACT_ATOMS: atom_id res chain seq x y z
N ALA A 1 -3.30 15.06 -1.84
CA ALA A 1 -4.58 14.86 -2.54
C ALA A 1 -4.38 14.49 -4.02
N PHE A 2 -3.72 15.32 -4.83
CA PHE A 2 -3.53 15.09 -6.28
C PHE A 2 -2.84 13.76 -6.62
N PHE A 3 -1.75 13.42 -5.92
CA PHE A 3 -1.00 12.17 -6.12
C PHE A 3 -1.89 10.92 -5.99
N PHE A 4 -2.74 10.85 -4.97
CA PHE A 4 -3.63 9.71 -4.76
C PHE A 4 -4.72 9.60 -5.83
N SER A 5 -5.25 10.74 -6.29
CA SER A 5 -6.23 10.74 -7.38
C SER A 5 -5.61 10.19 -8.67
N VAL A 6 -4.39 10.58 -9.00
CA VAL A 6 -3.64 10.05 -10.16
C VAL A 6 -3.37 8.55 -9.99
N LEU A 7 -2.93 8.12 -8.80
CA LEU A 7 -2.66 6.71 -8.50
C LEU A 7 -3.92 5.86 -8.66
N MET A 8 -5.07 6.33 -8.20
CA MET A 8 -6.35 5.63 -8.35
C MET A 8 -6.78 5.51 -9.82
N ILE A 9 -6.63 6.58 -10.61
CA ILE A 9 -7.00 6.58 -12.04
C ILE A 9 -6.08 5.62 -12.82
N VAL A 10 -4.77 5.69 -12.59
CA VAL A 10 -3.79 4.80 -13.24
C VAL A 10 -3.98 3.35 -12.79
N GLY A 11 -4.17 3.13 -11.49
CA GLY A 11 -4.41 1.80 -10.92
C GLY A 11 -5.71 1.17 -11.44
N ALA A 12 -6.79 1.94 -11.62
CA ALA A 12 -8.03 1.44 -12.22
C ALA A 12 -7.82 0.96 -13.66
N ARG A 13 -6.93 1.60 -14.43
CA ARG A 13 -6.55 1.13 -15.78
C ARG A 13 -5.77 -0.19 -15.76
N SER A 14 -4.99 -0.43 -14.73
CA SER A 14 -4.24 -1.68 -14.56
C SER A 14 -5.15 -2.89 -14.32
N LEU A 15 -6.38 -2.68 -13.82
CA LEU A 15 -7.37 -3.73 -13.60
C LEU A 15 -8.11 -4.18 -14.88
N LYS A 16 -7.72 -3.66 -16.06
CA LYS A 16 -8.30 -4.08 -17.34
C LYS A 16 -8.10 -5.57 -17.56
N GLY A 17 -9.21 -6.28 -17.77
CA GLY A 17 -9.24 -7.76 -17.88
C GLY A 17 -9.74 -8.46 -16.61
N GLY A 18 -9.85 -7.77 -15.48
CA GLY A 18 -10.28 -8.33 -14.19
C GLY A 18 -11.80 -8.43 -13.97
N GLY A 19 -12.65 -8.15 -14.97
CA GLY A 19 -14.10 -8.25 -14.84
C GLY A 19 -14.65 -7.52 -13.59
N ARG A 20 -15.08 -8.27 -12.57
CA ARG A 20 -15.61 -7.72 -11.32
C ARG A 20 -14.61 -6.83 -10.57
N TYR A 21 -13.31 -7.15 -10.58
CA TYR A 21 -12.27 -6.34 -9.94
C TYR A 21 -12.14 -4.95 -10.58
N LEU A 22 -12.28 -4.89 -11.92
CA LEU A 22 -12.29 -3.61 -12.64
C LEU A 22 -13.50 -2.75 -12.21
N THR A 23 -14.70 -3.33 -12.16
CA THR A 23 -15.91 -2.59 -11.77
C THR A 23 -15.81 -2.07 -10.33
N ILE A 24 -15.43 -2.93 -9.38
CA ILE A 24 -15.27 -2.56 -7.97
C ILE A 24 -14.17 -1.50 -7.84
N GLY A 25 -13.03 -1.69 -8.49
CA GLY A 25 -11.91 -0.74 -8.48
C GLY A 25 -12.30 0.63 -9.04
N MET A 26 -13.01 0.69 -10.17
CA MET A 26 -13.50 1.95 -10.74
C MET A 26 -14.47 2.67 -9.82
N VAL A 27 -15.44 1.96 -9.23
CA VAL A 27 -16.39 2.56 -8.29
C VAL A 27 -15.66 3.13 -7.07
N LEU A 28 -14.75 2.37 -6.47
CA LEU A 28 -13.94 2.85 -5.34
C LEU A 28 -13.05 4.03 -5.72
N ALA A 29 -12.46 4.02 -6.92
CA ALA A 29 -11.65 5.13 -7.40
C ALA A 29 -12.48 6.42 -7.57
N ILE A 30 -13.67 6.32 -8.16
CA ILE A 30 -14.57 7.48 -8.33
C ILE A 30 -15.00 8.03 -6.97
N ILE A 31 -15.44 7.16 -6.06
CA ILE A 31 -15.83 7.56 -4.70
C ILE A 31 -14.64 8.20 -3.96
N GLY A 32 -13.46 7.59 -4.04
CA GLY A 32 -12.27 8.10 -3.37
C GLY A 32 -11.80 9.45 -3.91
N VAL A 33 -11.86 9.66 -5.23
CA VAL A 33 -11.55 10.96 -5.83
C VAL A 33 -12.57 12.01 -5.40
N ALA A 34 -13.86 11.69 -5.41
CA ALA A 34 -14.91 12.61 -4.97
C ALA A 34 -14.75 13.01 -3.49
N LEU A 35 -14.54 12.02 -2.60
CA LEU A 35 -14.29 12.27 -1.18
C LEU A 35 -13.02 13.09 -0.94
N ASN A 36 -11.97 12.85 -1.73
CA ASN A 36 -10.71 13.58 -1.64
C ASN A 36 -10.89 15.06 -2.02
N VAL A 37 -11.66 15.35 -3.07
CA VAL A 37 -11.99 16.72 -3.49
C VAL A 37 -12.83 17.43 -2.42
N VAL A 38 -13.82 16.76 -1.83
CA VAL A 38 -14.64 17.31 -0.75
C VAL A 38 -13.79 17.57 0.51
N ALA A 39 -12.88 16.66 0.85
CA ALA A 39 -12.00 16.80 2.01
C ALA A 39 -11.05 18.00 1.92
N ILE A 40 -10.68 18.44 0.72
CA ILE A 40 -9.86 19.65 0.52
C ILE A 40 -10.64 20.93 0.92
N GLY A 41 -11.95 20.94 0.73
CA GLY A 41 -12.81 22.10 0.99
C GLY A 41 -13.39 22.14 2.40
N GLN A 42 -13.25 21.08 3.18
CA GLN A 42 -13.82 20.97 4.53
C GLN A 42 -12.80 20.32 5.49
N ASP A 43 -12.39 21.04 6.53
CA ASP A 43 -11.51 20.54 7.60
C ASP A 43 -12.24 19.56 8.54
N SER A 44 -12.93 18.58 7.96
CA SER A 44 -13.68 17.58 8.71
C SER A 44 -12.91 16.26 8.76
N ILE A 45 -12.63 15.78 9.97
CA ILE A 45 -12.00 14.48 10.24
C ILE A 45 -12.75 13.31 9.57
N VAL A 46 -14.09 13.43 9.45
CA VAL A 46 -14.93 12.40 8.84
C VAL A 46 -14.64 12.26 7.35
N PHE A 47 -14.56 13.38 6.60
CA PHE A 47 -14.25 13.34 5.17
C PHE A 47 -12.81 12.92 4.91
N GLN A 48 -11.87 13.35 5.74
CA GLN A 48 -10.47 12.91 5.66
C GLN A 48 -10.35 11.40 5.90
N GLY A 49 -10.97 10.88 6.95
CA GLY A 49 -10.98 9.46 7.26
C GLY A 49 -11.68 8.63 6.18
N ALA A 50 -12.82 9.08 5.66
CA ALA A 50 -13.53 8.40 4.57
C ALA A 50 -12.70 8.35 3.28
N SER A 51 -11.95 9.42 2.98
CA SER A 51 -11.03 9.46 1.83
C SER A 51 -9.91 8.43 1.98
N ILE A 52 -9.25 8.37 3.15
CA ILE A 52 -8.19 7.40 3.45
C ILE A 52 -8.72 5.97 3.32
N LEU A 53 -9.89 5.67 3.91
CA LEU A 53 -10.50 4.35 3.86
C LEU A 53 -10.88 3.93 2.43
N SER A 54 -11.35 4.87 1.60
CA SER A 54 -11.68 4.60 0.20
C SER A 54 -10.43 4.23 -0.63
N ILE A 55 -9.33 4.98 -0.44
CA ILE A 55 -8.05 4.70 -1.09
C ILE A 55 -7.51 3.34 -0.61
N PHE A 56 -7.60 3.08 0.69
CA PHE A 56 -7.18 1.82 1.30
C PHE A 56 -7.94 0.62 0.70
N ALA A 57 -9.27 0.71 0.62
CA ALA A 57 -10.11 -0.31 0.01
C ALA A 57 -9.77 -0.54 -1.48
N PHE A 58 -9.56 0.54 -2.25
CA PHE A 58 -9.11 0.45 -3.64
C PHE A 58 -7.77 -0.29 -3.77
N LEU A 59 -6.80 0.04 -2.92
CA LEU A 59 -5.49 -0.62 -2.93
C LEU A 59 -5.57 -2.09 -2.54
N LEU A 60 -6.42 -2.45 -1.57
CA LEU A 60 -6.67 -3.85 -1.21
C LEU A 60 -7.21 -4.66 -2.41
N VAL A 61 -8.16 -4.09 -3.16
CA VAL A 61 -8.69 -4.71 -4.39
C VAL A 61 -7.57 -4.87 -5.42
N SER A 62 -6.76 -3.83 -5.62
CA SER A 62 -5.66 -3.83 -6.58
C SER A 62 -4.58 -4.86 -6.23
N ILE A 63 -4.18 -4.93 -4.96
CA ILE A 63 -3.22 -5.95 -4.48
C ILE A 63 -3.80 -7.36 -4.66
N SER A 64 -5.06 -7.58 -4.25
CA SER A 64 -5.70 -8.89 -4.36
C SER A 64 -5.75 -9.39 -5.80
N TYR A 65 -6.00 -8.49 -6.75
CA TYR A 65 -5.99 -8.82 -8.18
C TYR A 65 -4.57 -9.14 -8.68
N THR A 66 -3.59 -8.29 -8.36
CA THR A 66 -2.20 -8.48 -8.78
C THR A 66 -1.60 -9.74 -8.13
N MET A 67 -1.89 -9.99 -6.86
CA MET A 67 -1.45 -11.22 -6.17
C MET A 67 -1.99 -12.48 -6.83
N LYS A 68 -3.24 -12.48 -7.30
CA LYS A 68 -3.78 -13.62 -8.07
C LYS A 68 -3.01 -13.87 -9.35
N GLN A 69 -2.67 -12.81 -10.09
CA GLN A 69 -1.86 -12.96 -11.31
C GLN A 69 -0.45 -13.47 -11.03
N VAL A 70 0.18 -12.98 -9.95
CA VAL A 70 1.52 -13.41 -9.54
C VAL A 70 1.52 -14.84 -9.01
N ALA A 71 0.52 -15.22 -8.19
CA ALA A 71 0.48 -16.54 -7.53
C ALA A 71 0.08 -17.67 -8.47
N PHE A 72 -0.90 -17.44 -9.35
CA PHE A 72 -1.50 -18.49 -10.20
C PHE A 72 -1.03 -18.46 -11.65
N GLY A 73 -0.03 -17.64 -12.00
CA GLY A 73 0.59 -17.68 -13.34
C GLY A 73 1.34 -19.01 -13.57
N THR A 74 1.16 -19.62 -14.75
CA THR A 74 1.77 -20.92 -15.11
C THR A 74 3.24 -20.81 -15.48
N GLU A 75 3.68 -19.64 -15.94
CA GLU A 75 5.07 -19.40 -16.37
C GLU A 75 5.70 -18.27 -15.57
N ILE A 76 7.00 -18.40 -15.26
CA ILE A 76 7.78 -17.35 -14.63
C ILE A 76 8.40 -16.51 -15.72
N ASN A 77 7.70 -15.43 -16.05
CA ASN A 77 8.18 -14.42 -16.98
C ASN A 77 8.52 -13.10 -16.24
N ALA A 78 9.20 -12.20 -16.94
CA ALA A 78 9.60 -10.90 -16.40
C ALA A 78 8.38 -10.11 -15.82
N ASN A 79 7.21 -10.25 -16.42
CA ASN A 79 5.99 -9.56 -15.95
C ASN A 79 5.55 -10.03 -14.56
N ARG A 80 5.75 -11.32 -14.24
CA ARG A 80 5.44 -11.86 -12.91
C ARG A 80 6.37 -11.33 -11.84
N ILE A 81 7.65 -11.19 -12.16
CA ILE A 81 8.65 -10.60 -11.26
C ILE A 81 8.32 -9.12 -11.01
N VAL A 82 8.04 -8.35 -12.07
CA VAL A 82 7.63 -6.96 -11.95
C VAL A 82 6.34 -6.83 -11.14
N GLY A 83 5.35 -7.69 -11.37
CA GLY A 83 4.12 -7.74 -10.60
C GLY A 83 4.35 -7.97 -9.12
N ALA A 84 5.27 -8.86 -8.75
CA ALA A 84 5.63 -9.12 -7.37
C ALA A 84 6.31 -7.89 -6.73
N VAL A 85 7.22 -7.23 -7.42
CA VAL A 85 7.82 -5.97 -6.93
C VAL A 85 6.74 -4.90 -6.74
N CYS A 86 5.81 -4.76 -7.69
CA CYS A 86 4.69 -3.82 -7.56
C CYS A 86 3.83 -4.10 -6.32
N VAL A 87 3.54 -5.37 -6.01
CA VAL A 87 2.80 -5.74 -4.79
C VAL A 87 3.55 -5.32 -3.54
N TYR A 88 4.87 -5.52 -3.49
CA TYR A 88 5.69 -5.09 -2.35
C TYR A 88 5.62 -3.58 -2.12
N LEU A 89 5.72 -2.80 -3.21
CA LEU A 89 5.59 -1.35 -3.12
C LEU A 89 4.18 -0.91 -2.70
N LEU A 90 3.14 -1.57 -3.22
CA LEU A 90 1.76 -1.30 -2.82
C LEU A 90 1.50 -1.66 -1.35
N LEU A 91 2.15 -2.69 -0.80
CA LEU A 91 2.10 -2.98 0.63
C LEU A 91 2.64 -1.79 1.43
N GLY A 92 3.78 -1.20 1.03
CA GLY A 92 4.30 0.02 1.69
C GLY A 92 3.28 1.16 1.66
N VAL A 93 2.60 1.37 0.54
CA VAL A 93 1.56 2.42 0.42
C VAL A 93 0.37 2.16 1.35
N ILE A 94 -0.12 0.90 1.41
CA ILE A 94 -1.24 0.53 2.30
C ILE A 94 -0.90 0.78 3.77
N TRP A 95 0.29 0.38 4.21
CA TRP A 95 0.72 0.60 5.59
C TRP A 95 0.89 2.08 5.90
N ALA A 96 1.40 2.89 4.97
CA ALA A 96 1.46 4.35 5.12
C ALA A 96 0.07 4.97 5.38
N LEU A 97 -0.95 4.52 4.64
CA LEU A 97 -2.34 4.96 4.85
C LEU A 97 -2.90 4.49 6.20
N ALA A 98 -2.57 3.26 6.62
CA ALA A 98 -2.98 2.75 7.92
C ALA A 98 -2.40 3.58 9.07
N TYR A 99 -1.13 3.98 8.99
CA TYR A 99 -0.51 4.86 9.98
C TYR A 99 -1.13 6.25 9.99
N ALA A 100 -1.32 6.84 8.82
CA ALA A 100 -2.00 8.13 8.69
C ALA A 100 -3.42 8.10 9.28
N PHE A 101 -4.16 7.00 9.08
CA PHE A 101 -5.48 6.82 9.65
C PHE A 101 -5.45 6.68 11.18
N VAL A 102 -4.49 5.93 11.73
CA VAL A 102 -4.33 5.78 13.19
C VAL A 102 -4.04 7.13 13.84
N ASP A 103 -3.15 7.92 13.25
CA ASP A 103 -2.82 9.24 13.81
C ASP A 103 -3.97 10.24 13.66
N LEU A 104 -4.75 10.15 12.59
CA LEU A 104 -5.96 10.96 12.39
C LEU A 104 -7.02 10.70 13.49
N VAL A 105 -7.22 9.41 13.85
CA VAL A 105 -8.24 9.01 14.85
C VAL A 105 -7.73 9.16 16.29
N ALA A 106 -6.44 8.91 16.49
CA ALA A 106 -5.77 9.00 17.78
C ALA A 106 -4.51 9.86 17.66
N PRO A 107 -4.64 11.21 17.70
CA PRO A 107 -3.51 12.11 17.60
C PRO A 107 -2.41 11.81 18.63
N SER A 108 -1.16 12.06 18.26
CA SER A 108 0.02 11.75 19.08
C SER A 108 0.31 10.23 19.21
N SER A 109 -0.23 9.40 18.32
CA SER A 109 0.11 7.98 18.23
C SER A 109 1.54 7.74 17.76
N PHE A 110 2.18 8.75 17.18
CA PHE A 110 3.57 8.71 16.70
C PHE A 110 4.35 9.92 17.18
N ALA A 111 5.66 9.73 17.41
CA ALA A 111 6.62 10.81 17.62
C ALA A 111 7.52 10.97 16.38
N GLY A 112 8.05 12.17 16.16
CA GLY A 112 8.97 12.46 15.04
C GLY A 112 8.28 12.71 13.69
N ILE A 113 6.95 12.67 13.62
CA ILE A 113 6.22 13.09 12.42
C ILE A 113 6.05 14.62 12.46
N GLU A 114 6.67 15.30 11.51
CA GLU A 114 6.44 16.71 11.27
C GLU A 114 5.15 16.87 10.45
N HIS A 115 4.19 17.58 11.01
CA HIS A 115 2.94 17.93 10.35
C HIS A 115 3.09 19.23 9.54
N ASP A 116 4.27 19.47 8.98
CA ASP A 116 4.54 20.66 8.20
C ASP A 116 3.65 20.70 6.95
N ALA A 117 2.93 21.82 6.79
CA ALA A 117 2.07 22.07 5.63
C ALA A 117 2.88 22.05 4.29
N ASP A 118 4.16 22.38 4.35
CA ASP A 118 5.06 22.44 3.20
C ASP A 118 5.62 21.07 2.78
N ALA A 119 5.71 20.09 3.68
CA ALA A 119 6.24 18.76 3.37
C ALA A 119 5.30 17.87 2.55
N GLY A 120 4.08 18.32 2.28
CA GLY A 120 3.04 17.55 1.56
C GLY A 120 2.43 16.45 2.45
N TRP A 121 1.11 16.38 2.47
CA TRP A 121 0.38 15.37 3.22
C TRP A 121 0.85 13.96 2.83
N GLY A 122 1.38 13.23 3.78
CA GLY A 122 1.75 11.82 3.61
C GLY A 122 3.24 11.51 3.45
N ALA A 123 4.12 12.47 3.20
CA ALA A 123 5.55 12.20 3.01
C ALA A 123 6.17 11.45 4.20
N GLY A 124 5.92 11.88 5.43
CA GLY A 124 6.38 11.22 6.64
C GLY A 124 5.82 9.81 6.82
N TRP A 125 4.55 9.57 6.44
CA TRP A 125 3.93 8.25 6.53
C TRP A 125 4.50 7.27 5.52
N PHE A 126 4.78 7.69 4.30
CA PHE A 126 5.46 6.85 3.30
C PHE A 126 6.86 6.50 3.77
N TYR A 127 7.63 7.49 4.21
CA TYR A 127 8.96 7.28 4.74
C TYR A 127 8.93 6.26 5.88
N TYR A 128 8.12 6.49 6.93
CA TYR A 128 8.01 5.60 8.07
C TYR A 128 7.60 4.18 7.66
N SER A 129 6.62 4.07 6.75
CA SER A 129 6.17 2.79 6.25
C SER A 129 7.27 2.02 5.53
N PHE A 130 7.99 2.65 4.61
CA PHE A 130 9.05 1.96 3.88
C PHE A 130 10.26 1.63 4.77
N VAL A 131 10.61 2.49 5.70
CA VAL A 131 11.66 2.23 6.71
C VAL A 131 11.29 1.02 7.59
N THR A 132 10.01 0.88 7.97
CA THR A 132 9.50 -0.26 8.75
C THR A 132 9.40 -1.53 7.90
N LEU A 133 8.83 -1.43 6.68
CA LEU A 133 8.64 -2.56 5.77
C LEU A 133 9.97 -3.24 5.39
N THR A 134 11.01 -2.43 5.17
CA THR A 134 12.36 -2.91 4.85
C THR A 134 13.16 -3.29 6.08
N THR A 135 12.62 -3.14 7.29
CA THR A 135 13.30 -3.37 8.58
C THR A 135 14.54 -2.48 8.79
N LEU A 136 14.61 -1.33 8.12
CA LEU A 136 15.71 -0.38 8.26
C LEU A 136 15.70 0.29 9.64
N GLY A 137 14.51 0.79 10.08
CA GLY A 137 14.27 1.22 11.47
C GLY A 137 15.21 2.30 11.98
N TYR A 138 15.33 3.44 11.30
CA TYR A 138 16.21 4.53 11.75
C TYR A 138 15.90 5.05 13.16
N GLY A 139 14.61 4.93 13.61
CA GLY A 139 14.22 5.34 14.95
C GLY A 139 13.97 6.85 15.11
N ASP A 140 13.90 7.57 14.03
CA ASP A 140 13.55 8.99 13.95
C ASP A 140 12.03 9.22 14.08
N ILE A 141 11.22 8.27 13.56
CA ILE A 141 9.78 8.21 13.78
C ILE A 141 9.47 6.97 14.63
N LEU A 142 8.75 7.18 15.74
CA LEU A 142 8.47 6.13 16.73
C LEU A 142 6.98 5.95 16.96
N PRO A 143 6.46 4.69 16.95
CA PRO A 143 5.09 4.41 17.32
C PRO A 143 4.94 4.46 18.85
N LEU A 144 4.06 5.31 19.37
CA LEU A 144 3.84 5.52 20.80
C LEU A 144 2.64 4.72 21.32
N SER A 145 1.51 4.74 20.59
CA SER A 145 0.30 4.03 21.01
C SER A 145 0.43 2.50 20.81
N ALA A 146 -0.32 1.72 21.58
CA ALA A 146 -0.36 0.27 21.44
C ALA A 146 -0.78 -0.17 20.04
N THR A 147 -1.76 0.52 19.44
CA THR A 147 -2.22 0.25 18.07
C THR A 147 -1.12 0.52 17.05
N ALA A 148 -0.43 1.67 17.14
CA ALA A 148 0.67 2.01 16.24
C ALA A 148 1.82 0.99 16.32
N ARG A 149 2.19 0.58 17.54
CA ARG A 149 3.21 -0.45 17.77
C ARG A 149 2.80 -1.79 17.17
N SER A 150 1.53 -2.19 17.37
CA SER A 150 1.01 -3.45 16.80
C SER A 150 1.07 -3.45 15.28
N LEU A 151 0.68 -2.36 14.64
CA LEU A 151 0.78 -2.21 13.19
C LEU A 151 2.25 -2.26 12.72
N ALA A 152 3.16 -1.61 13.44
CA ALA A 152 4.58 -1.55 13.06
C ALA A 152 5.23 -2.94 13.04
N TYR A 153 5.07 -3.75 14.09
CA TYR A 153 5.65 -5.09 14.08
C TYR A 153 4.94 -6.03 13.09
N LEU A 154 3.63 -5.90 12.90
CA LEU A 154 2.91 -6.67 11.88
C LEU A 154 3.41 -6.34 10.47
N GLN A 155 3.64 -5.06 10.17
CA GLN A 155 4.22 -4.65 8.91
C GLN A 155 5.60 -5.25 8.69
N ALA A 156 6.49 -5.18 9.68
CA ALA A 156 7.83 -5.74 9.59
C ALA A 156 7.79 -7.26 9.32
N ILE A 157 6.91 -8.00 10.02
CA ILE A 157 6.70 -9.43 9.80
C ILE A 157 6.22 -9.70 8.37
N VAL A 158 5.17 -9.01 7.92
CA VAL A 158 4.61 -9.17 6.56
C VAL A 158 5.67 -8.87 5.50
N GLY A 159 6.44 -7.80 5.66
CA GLY A 159 7.51 -7.42 4.74
C GLY A 159 8.57 -8.51 4.60
N GLN A 160 9.05 -9.07 5.71
CA GLN A 160 10.05 -10.12 5.72
C GLN A 160 9.53 -11.43 5.10
N PHE A 161 8.32 -11.86 5.48
CA PHE A 161 7.70 -13.04 4.86
C PHE A 161 7.49 -12.86 3.37
N TYR A 162 7.07 -11.67 2.94
CA TYR A 162 6.87 -11.40 1.51
C TYR A 162 8.16 -11.58 0.72
N ILE A 163 9.26 -10.98 1.17
CA ILE A 163 10.58 -11.10 0.50
C ILE A 163 11.06 -12.56 0.53
N ALA A 164 10.94 -13.26 1.67
CA ALA A 164 11.37 -14.64 1.81
C ALA A 164 10.62 -15.58 0.82
N VAL A 165 9.28 -15.44 0.74
CA VAL A 165 8.44 -16.25 -0.17
C VAL A 165 8.73 -15.90 -1.63
N LEU A 166 8.92 -14.60 -1.95
CA LEU A 166 9.24 -14.16 -3.30
C LEU A 166 10.56 -14.76 -3.79
N VAL A 167 11.61 -14.63 -2.98
CA VAL A 167 12.95 -15.15 -3.34
C VAL A 167 12.92 -16.67 -3.47
N ALA A 168 12.29 -17.37 -2.53
CA ALA A 168 12.14 -18.82 -2.60
C ALA A 168 11.39 -19.26 -3.87
N GLY A 169 10.32 -18.55 -4.23
CA GLY A 169 9.56 -18.81 -5.46
C GLY A 169 10.38 -18.60 -6.73
N LEU A 170 11.16 -17.52 -6.80
CA LEU A 170 12.02 -17.23 -7.95
C LEU A 170 13.15 -18.25 -8.11
N VAL A 171 13.79 -18.64 -7.01
CA VAL A 171 14.86 -19.65 -7.01
C VAL A 171 14.32 -21.02 -7.43
N SER A 172 13.19 -21.44 -6.85
CA SER A 172 12.53 -22.70 -7.22
C SER A 172 12.22 -22.77 -8.71
N ALA A 173 11.74 -21.69 -9.27
CA ALA A 173 11.43 -21.62 -10.67
C ALA A 173 12.66 -21.67 -11.58
N TYR A 174 13.70 -20.95 -11.24
CA TYR A 174 14.97 -20.99 -11.97
C TYR A 174 15.56 -22.42 -12.03
N ILE A 175 15.50 -23.13 -10.91
CA ILE A 175 15.99 -24.52 -10.82
C ILE A 175 15.13 -25.43 -11.71
N SER A 176 13.81 -25.30 -11.66
CA SER A 176 12.89 -26.10 -12.47
C SER A 176 13.09 -25.90 -13.99
N GLU A 177 13.31 -24.67 -14.43
CA GLU A 177 13.59 -24.36 -15.83
C GLU A 177 14.89 -25.03 -16.30
N LYS A 178 15.93 -24.99 -15.46
CA LYS A 178 17.23 -25.62 -15.79
C LYS A 178 17.21 -27.15 -15.84
N GLN A 179 16.27 -27.78 -15.13
CA GLN A 179 16.11 -29.23 -15.13
C GLN A 179 15.34 -29.75 -16.35
N ASN A 180 14.62 -28.87 -17.04
CA ASN A 180 13.85 -29.20 -18.25
C ASN A 180 14.60 -28.90 -19.56
N LEU A 181 15.85 -28.44 -19.49
CA LEU A 181 16.79 -28.25 -20.60
C LEU A 181 17.79 -29.39 -20.67
#